data_29c234f01c578a820eb3601e9eea4b02
#
_entry.id   29c234f01c578a820eb3601e9eea4b02
#
_cell.length_a   1.000
_cell.length_b   1.000
_cell.length_c   1.000
_cell.angle_alpha   90.00
_cell.angle_beta   90.00
_cell.angle_gamma   90.00
#
_symmetry.space_group_name_H-M   'P 1'
#
loop_
_entity.id
_entity.type
_entity.pdbx_description
1 polymer ?
#
loop_
_entity_poly.entity_id
_entity_poly.type
_entity_poly.pdbx_seq_one_letter_code
_entity_poly.pdbx_strand_id
1 'polypeptide(L)'
;DICIPTRTFLSFNNDKPWFTGKLKQLRHAKEDAYRCGDKILYNQARNRLTKEIRVAKKNYSEKLKKELSANDPTSVWTGLKNITMYKKPPPQSVENQQLADDLNVPDLHPTPALICTSHIHPTPLQLPSLPPSPTTQPVLEVCVEDVNRVLRKQKPRKASGPDSVSPACLKACADQLAPVFTQIFNRSLELCLVPNCLKRSTIIPVPKKPKITGLNDYRPVALTSVVMKAFEKLVLAYLKDITGPLLDSFQFAYRANRSVDDAVNMALHYILQHLDRTGNCLTIMPDLLSDKLTQLSVPTSICQWITSFLTDRQQLVRLGKLTSRTITTSTGAPQGCVLSPPLFSLYTNDCTSKDPSVKLLKFADDTTVIGLIKDGDESAYRQEVDQLAVWCSLNNLELNTLKTVEMIIDFRRNPPALPPLIIMDSTVATVESFRFLGTNISQELKWDNHIDSIVKKAQQRLYFLRQLRKFNLPQELLKQFYSAIIGSVLCSSITVWFGSATKTDIRRLQRTVRAAERIIGIPLPNRHDLYTSRVRKRAKKITLDPSHPAHSLFELLPSGRRYRALCTKTARHKNSFFPQAISHLNHT
;
A
#
# COMPACT_ATOMS: atom_id res chain seq x y z
N ASP A 1 9.90 18.97 -36.44
CA ASP A 1 8.44 18.75 -36.63
C ASP A 1 8.02 18.31 -38.04
N ILE A 2 8.99 18.12 -38.97
CA ILE A 2 8.69 17.73 -40.34
C ILE A 2 8.54 16.21 -40.52
N CYS A 3 9.02 15.40 -39.57
CA CYS A 3 9.07 13.94 -39.70
C CYS A 3 7.87 13.17 -39.12
N ILE A 4 6.94 13.81 -38.44
CA ILE A 4 5.75 13.14 -37.87
C ILE A 4 4.52 14.00 -38.18
N PRO A 5 3.70 13.63 -39.19
CA PRO A 5 2.47 14.38 -39.45
C PRO A 5 1.48 14.21 -38.29
N THR A 6 1.22 15.27 -37.57
CA THR A 6 0.17 15.32 -36.56
C THR A 6 -1.19 15.52 -37.20
N ARG A 7 -2.09 14.56 -37.02
CA ARG A 7 -3.51 14.73 -37.38
C ARG A 7 -4.32 15.07 -36.15
N THR A 8 -4.96 16.22 -36.14
CA THR A 8 -5.91 16.60 -35.10
C THR A 8 -7.26 15.94 -35.38
N PHE A 9 -7.71 15.06 -34.48
CA PHE A 9 -9.03 14.46 -34.57
C PHE A 9 -9.97 15.12 -33.57
N LEU A 10 -11.09 15.67 -34.01
CA LEU A 10 -12.20 16.03 -33.16
C LEU A 10 -12.89 14.74 -32.68
N SER A 11 -12.65 14.37 -31.43
CA SER A 11 -13.32 13.23 -30.78
C SER A 11 -14.52 13.75 -30.01
N PHE A 12 -15.72 13.37 -30.39
CA PHE A 12 -16.93 13.68 -29.64
C PHE A 12 -16.99 12.85 -28.36
N ASN A 13 -17.35 13.47 -27.22
CA ASN A 13 -17.37 12.83 -25.89
C ASN A 13 -18.26 11.57 -25.77
N ASN A 14 -19.12 11.30 -26.76
CA ASN A 14 -20.06 10.17 -26.78
C ASN A 14 -19.70 9.05 -27.78
N ASP A 15 -18.58 9.13 -28.46
CA ASP A 15 -18.18 8.09 -29.40
C ASP A 15 -17.80 6.80 -28.66
N LYS A 16 -18.41 5.68 -29.07
CA LYS A 16 -18.03 4.37 -28.54
C LYS A 16 -16.62 4.00 -29.01
N PRO A 17 -15.79 3.32 -28.20
CA PRO A 17 -14.38 3.04 -28.53
C PRO A 17 -14.18 2.16 -29.77
N TRP A 18 -15.22 1.50 -30.23
CA TRP A 18 -15.25 0.73 -31.48
C TRP A 18 -15.84 1.51 -32.68
N PHE A 19 -16.27 2.77 -32.47
CA PHE A 19 -16.90 3.58 -33.49
C PHE A 19 -15.83 4.33 -34.30
N THR A 20 -15.48 3.79 -35.47
CA THR A 20 -14.37 4.27 -36.34
C THR A 20 -14.81 5.42 -37.24
N GLY A 21 -13.84 6.11 -37.88
CA GLY A 21 -14.11 7.13 -38.88
C GLY A 21 -14.95 6.62 -40.06
N LYS A 22 -14.73 5.35 -40.50
CA LYS A 22 -15.55 4.69 -41.50
C LYS A 22 -17.03 4.59 -41.08
N LEU A 23 -17.29 4.26 -39.81
CA LEU A 23 -18.66 4.18 -39.29
C LEU A 23 -19.32 5.57 -39.21
N LYS A 24 -18.55 6.64 -38.97
CA LYS A 24 -19.06 8.01 -39.02
C LYS A 24 -19.51 8.38 -40.44
N GLN A 25 -18.71 8.09 -41.42
CA GLN A 25 -19.06 8.31 -42.84
C GLN A 25 -20.31 7.55 -43.25
N LEU A 26 -20.43 6.27 -42.86
CA LEU A 26 -21.63 5.47 -43.15
C LEU A 26 -22.87 5.96 -42.38
N ARG A 27 -22.70 6.54 -41.19
CA ARG A 27 -23.80 7.18 -40.48
C ARG A 27 -24.28 8.42 -41.22
N HIS A 28 -23.38 9.28 -41.65
CA HIS A 28 -23.74 10.47 -42.45
C HIS A 28 -24.43 10.05 -43.75
N ALA A 29 -23.87 9.09 -44.50
CA ALA A 29 -24.51 8.61 -45.75
C ALA A 29 -25.94 8.09 -45.51
N LYS A 30 -26.21 7.43 -44.35
CA LYS A 30 -27.59 7.03 -43.97
C LYS A 30 -28.46 8.23 -43.66
N GLU A 31 -27.92 9.23 -42.96
CA GLU A 31 -28.65 10.48 -42.59
C GLU A 31 -28.98 11.29 -43.86
N ASP A 32 -28.06 11.38 -44.80
CA ASP A 32 -28.26 12.06 -46.08
C ASP A 32 -29.31 11.36 -46.94
N ALA A 33 -29.27 10.03 -47.05
CA ALA A 33 -30.29 9.24 -47.76
C ALA A 33 -31.69 9.41 -47.11
N TYR A 34 -31.76 9.56 -45.80
CA TYR A 34 -33.02 9.87 -45.11
C TYR A 34 -33.54 11.26 -45.47
N ARG A 35 -32.68 12.26 -45.52
CA ARG A 35 -33.05 13.65 -45.87
C ARG A 35 -33.51 13.78 -47.32
N CYS A 36 -32.91 12.97 -48.24
CA CYS A 36 -33.31 12.94 -49.65
C CYS A 36 -34.64 12.21 -49.87
N GLY A 37 -35.24 11.55 -48.86
CA GLY A 37 -36.52 10.82 -48.99
C GLY A 37 -36.42 9.49 -49.73
N ASP A 38 -35.23 9.09 -50.21
CA ASP A 38 -35.04 7.84 -50.94
C ASP A 38 -35.02 6.63 -50.01
N LYS A 39 -36.13 5.91 -49.94
CA LYS A 39 -36.33 4.74 -49.09
C LYS A 39 -35.40 3.58 -49.46
N ILE A 40 -35.05 3.40 -50.71
CA ILE A 40 -34.20 2.31 -51.21
C ILE A 40 -32.74 2.60 -50.76
N LEU A 41 -32.25 3.79 -51.06
CA LEU A 41 -30.91 4.22 -50.68
C LEU A 41 -30.72 4.23 -49.14
N TYR A 42 -31.73 4.69 -48.42
CA TYR A 42 -31.74 4.64 -46.93
C TYR A 42 -31.60 3.21 -46.40
N ASN A 43 -32.38 2.27 -46.93
CA ASN A 43 -32.33 0.87 -46.50
C ASN A 43 -30.96 0.23 -46.82
N GLN A 44 -30.37 0.51 -47.99
CA GLN A 44 -29.04 0.06 -48.35
C GLN A 44 -27.96 0.63 -47.38
N ALA A 45 -27.98 1.93 -47.15
CA ALA A 45 -27.06 2.62 -46.24
C ALA A 45 -27.20 2.09 -44.79
N ARG A 46 -28.45 1.88 -44.32
CA ARG A 46 -28.73 1.30 -43.02
C ARG A 46 -28.18 -0.12 -42.85
N ASN A 47 -28.36 -0.97 -43.89
CA ASN A 47 -27.92 -2.35 -43.84
C ASN A 47 -26.36 -2.41 -43.89
N ARG A 48 -25.72 -1.57 -44.69
CA ARG A 48 -24.26 -1.43 -44.78
C ARG A 48 -23.68 -0.95 -43.45
N LEU A 49 -24.25 0.08 -42.83
CA LEU A 49 -23.87 0.56 -41.48
C LEU A 49 -24.00 -0.54 -40.45
N THR A 50 -25.11 -1.27 -40.43
CA THR A 50 -25.35 -2.35 -39.47
C THR A 50 -24.33 -3.49 -39.61
N LYS A 51 -23.96 -3.86 -40.83
CA LYS A 51 -22.93 -4.87 -41.12
C LYS A 51 -21.56 -4.41 -40.59
N GLU A 52 -21.17 -3.17 -40.89
CA GLU A 52 -19.87 -2.61 -40.45
C GLU A 52 -19.81 -2.42 -38.94
N ILE A 53 -20.90 -2.06 -38.27
CA ILE A 53 -20.97 -2.03 -36.80
C ILE A 53 -20.67 -3.41 -36.19
N ARG A 54 -21.19 -4.50 -36.78
CA ARG A 54 -20.92 -5.87 -36.31
C ARG A 54 -19.44 -6.21 -36.45
N VAL A 55 -18.83 -5.86 -37.58
CA VAL A 55 -17.39 -6.07 -37.84
C VAL A 55 -16.54 -5.27 -36.85
N ALA A 56 -16.82 -3.98 -36.67
CA ALA A 56 -16.09 -3.13 -35.74
C ALA A 56 -16.17 -3.61 -34.28
N LYS A 57 -17.35 -4.08 -33.84
CA LYS A 57 -17.51 -4.69 -32.51
C LYS A 57 -16.72 -5.99 -32.38
N LYS A 58 -16.68 -6.83 -33.41
CA LYS A 58 -15.89 -8.07 -33.40
C LYS A 58 -14.40 -7.77 -33.26
N ASN A 59 -13.87 -6.88 -34.11
CA ASN A 59 -12.46 -6.49 -34.08
C ASN A 59 -12.07 -5.88 -32.71
N TYR A 60 -12.94 -5.06 -32.13
CA TYR A 60 -12.71 -4.48 -30.81
C TYR A 60 -12.74 -5.55 -29.71
N SER A 61 -13.65 -6.53 -29.80
CA SER A 61 -13.68 -7.68 -28.90
C SER A 61 -12.37 -8.49 -28.94
N GLU A 62 -11.85 -8.75 -30.13
CA GLU A 62 -10.58 -9.47 -30.30
C GLU A 62 -9.40 -8.70 -29.72
N LYS A 63 -9.37 -7.37 -29.92
CA LYS A 63 -8.38 -6.50 -29.27
C LYS A 63 -8.45 -6.60 -27.74
N LEU A 64 -9.65 -6.51 -27.17
CA LEU A 64 -9.86 -6.66 -25.73
C LEU A 64 -9.45 -8.03 -25.20
N LYS A 65 -9.76 -9.11 -25.93
CA LYS A 65 -9.29 -10.46 -25.57
C LYS A 65 -7.78 -10.50 -25.46
N LYS A 66 -7.06 -9.95 -26.44
CA LYS A 66 -5.61 -9.89 -26.44
C LYS A 66 -5.05 -9.06 -25.28
N GLU A 67 -5.63 -7.89 -25.00
CA GLU A 67 -5.24 -7.02 -23.88
C GLU A 67 -5.45 -7.70 -22.52
N LEU A 68 -6.59 -8.37 -22.32
CA LEU A 68 -6.93 -9.05 -21.07
C LEU A 68 -6.15 -10.35 -20.86
N SER A 69 -5.79 -11.06 -21.96
CA SER A 69 -4.99 -12.28 -21.89
C SER A 69 -3.50 -12.03 -21.63
N ALA A 70 -3.03 -10.80 -21.82
CA ALA A 70 -1.62 -10.44 -21.64
C ALA A 70 -1.14 -10.42 -20.17
N ASN A 71 -2.01 -10.69 -19.20
CA ASN A 71 -1.76 -10.63 -17.75
C ASN A 71 -1.07 -9.32 -17.28
N ASP A 72 -1.23 -8.25 -18.05
CA ASP A 72 -0.71 -6.92 -17.73
C ASP A 72 -1.82 -6.04 -17.16
N PRO A 73 -1.75 -5.65 -15.87
CA PRO A 73 -2.75 -4.80 -15.23
C PRO A 73 -2.98 -3.47 -15.97
N THR A 74 -1.94 -2.90 -16.58
CA THR A 74 -2.02 -1.62 -17.31
C THR A 74 -2.89 -1.75 -18.55
N SER A 75 -2.71 -2.82 -19.33
CA SER A 75 -3.52 -3.12 -20.52
C SER A 75 -4.97 -3.38 -20.13
N VAL A 76 -5.21 -4.13 -19.05
CA VAL A 76 -6.56 -4.39 -18.52
C VAL A 76 -7.26 -3.08 -18.12
N TRP A 77 -6.60 -2.23 -17.36
CA TRP A 77 -7.18 -0.94 -16.94
C TRP A 77 -7.37 0.03 -18.11
N THR A 78 -6.48 0.03 -19.09
CA THR A 78 -6.61 0.83 -20.31
C THR A 78 -7.80 0.38 -21.14
N GLY A 79 -7.96 -0.93 -21.34
CA GLY A 79 -9.14 -1.51 -22.00
C GLY A 79 -10.44 -1.14 -21.30
N LEU A 80 -10.47 -1.24 -19.95
CA LEU A 80 -11.64 -0.85 -19.14
C LEU A 80 -11.96 0.64 -19.23
N LYS A 81 -10.97 1.51 -19.14
CA LYS A 81 -11.16 2.97 -19.30
C LYS A 81 -11.76 3.30 -20.67
N ASN A 82 -11.26 2.65 -21.72
CA ASN A 82 -11.75 2.84 -23.08
C ASN A 82 -13.22 2.37 -23.23
N ILE A 83 -13.59 1.22 -22.62
CA ILE A 83 -14.97 0.70 -22.67
C ILE A 83 -15.94 1.61 -21.92
N THR A 84 -15.51 2.15 -20.79
CA THR A 84 -16.39 2.92 -19.89
C THR A 84 -16.37 4.40 -20.18
N MET A 85 -15.50 4.84 -21.10
CA MET A 85 -15.20 6.25 -21.37
C MET A 85 -14.81 7.03 -20.10
N TYR A 86 -14.33 6.32 -19.08
CA TYR A 86 -13.87 6.95 -17.86
C TYR A 86 -12.59 7.73 -18.15
N LYS A 87 -12.74 9.00 -18.48
CA LYS A 87 -11.66 9.95 -18.46
C LYS A 87 -11.58 10.48 -17.02
N LYS A 88 -10.51 10.11 -16.32
CA LYS A 88 -10.16 10.87 -15.11
C LYS A 88 -10.01 12.33 -15.58
N PRO A 89 -10.73 13.29 -14.98
CA PRO A 89 -10.50 14.69 -15.34
C PRO A 89 -8.99 14.93 -15.20
N PRO A 90 -8.38 15.61 -16.18
CA PRO A 90 -6.97 15.99 -16.04
C PRO A 90 -6.85 16.74 -14.71
N PRO A 91 -5.80 16.48 -13.92
CA PRO A 91 -5.55 17.31 -12.76
C PRO A 91 -5.50 18.77 -13.25
N GLN A 92 -6.27 19.64 -12.62
CA GLN A 92 -6.23 21.08 -12.88
C GLN A 92 -4.97 21.68 -12.23
N SER A 93 -3.80 21.13 -12.55
CA SER A 93 -2.54 21.74 -12.20
C SER A 93 -2.13 22.63 -13.37
N VAL A 94 -2.10 23.92 -13.14
CA VAL A 94 -1.41 24.84 -14.03
C VAL A 94 0.07 24.45 -13.96
N GLU A 95 0.60 23.83 -15.01
CA GLU A 95 2.03 23.52 -15.10
C GLU A 95 2.77 24.86 -15.25
N ASN A 96 3.36 25.38 -14.19
CA ASN A 96 4.23 26.54 -14.23
C ASN A 96 5.54 26.27 -13.46
N GLN A 97 6.57 27.04 -13.78
CA GLN A 97 7.91 26.89 -13.18
C GLN A 97 7.88 27.17 -11.67
N GLN A 98 7.14 28.19 -11.24
CA GLN A 98 7.02 28.53 -9.81
C GLN A 98 6.46 27.36 -9.01
N LEU A 99 5.41 26.69 -9.47
CA LEU A 99 4.85 25.52 -8.80
C LEU A 99 5.88 24.36 -8.70
N ALA A 100 6.72 24.17 -9.73
CA ALA A 100 7.77 23.16 -9.69
C ALA A 100 8.84 23.50 -8.64
N ASP A 101 9.21 24.76 -8.52
CA ASP A 101 10.18 25.24 -7.52
C ASP A 101 9.57 25.23 -6.11
N ASP A 102 8.33 25.65 -5.92
CA ASP A 102 7.61 25.60 -4.64
C ASP A 102 7.45 24.16 -4.14
N LEU A 103 7.19 23.21 -5.03
CA LEU A 103 7.12 21.79 -4.68
C LEU A 103 8.48 21.16 -4.37
N ASN A 104 9.60 21.86 -4.59
CA ASN A 104 10.94 21.38 -4.32
C ASN A 104 11.51 21.85 -2.98
N VAL A 105 10.74 22.58 -2.19
CA VAL A 105 11.16 23.00 -0.85
C VAL A 105 11.12 21.78 0.09
N PRO A 106 12.20 21.46 0.84
CA PRO A 106 12.27 20.30 1.72
C PRO A 106 11.13 20.22 2.75
N ASP A 107 10.71 21.36 3.29
CA ASP A 107 9.72 21.46 4.35
C ASP A 107 8.26 21.31 3.88
N LEU A 108 8.00 21.39 2.57
CA LEU A 108 6.65 21.24 2.00
C LEU A 108 6.21 19.79 1.80
N HIS A 109 7.11 18.87 1.93
CA HIS A 109 6.83 17.44 1.90
C HIS A 109 7.16 16.83 3.27
N PRO A 110 6.27 16.93 4.26
CA PRO A 110 6.40 16.09 5.42
C PRO A 110 6.30 14.65 4.93
N THR A 111 7.44 14.06 4.56
CA THR A 111 7.59 12.63 4.66
C THR A 111 7.28 12.33 6.12
N PRO A 112 6.43 11.36 6.42
CA PRO A 112 6.32 10.93 7.79
C PRO A 112 7.72 10.57 8.23
N ALA A 113 8.21 11.25 9.25
CA ALA A 113 9.52 11.16 9.84
C ALA A 113 10.67 11.97 9.22
N LEU A 114 11.39 12.61 10.11
CA LEU A 114 12.66 13.32 9.97
C LEU A 114 12.58 14.78 9.48
N ILE A 115 11.78 15.60 10.16
CA ILE A 115 11.97 17.05 10.15
C ILE A 115 12.85 17.40 11.37
N CYS A 116 14.14 17.60 11.13
CA CYS A 116 14.98 18.31 12.07
C CYS A 116 14.69 19.80 11.96
N THR A 117 13.89 20.35 12.87
CA THR A 117 13.83 21.78 13.10
C THR A 117 14.83 22.13 14.21
N SER A 118 16.09 22.30 13.86
CA SER A 118 17.01 23.04 14.69
C SER A 118 17.94 23.86 13.79
N HIS A 119 17.81 25.18 13.86
CA HIS A 119 18.84 26.11 13.46
C HIS A 119 20.04 25.97 14.42
N ILE A 120 20.74 24.86 14.33
CA ILE A 120 22.07 24.73 14.84
C ILE A 120 22.97 24.81 13.62
N HIS A 121 23.67 25.91 13.47
CA HIS A 121 24.76 26.01 12.51
C HIS A 121 25.66 24.79 12.70
N PRO A 122 25.92 23.97 11.68
CA PRO A 122 26.89 22.91 11.82
C PRO A 122 28.27 23.55 11.97
N THR A 123 28.78 23.56 13.17
CA THR A 123 30.21 23.68 13.36
C THR A 123 30.86 22.53 12.57
N PRO A 124 31.86 22.76 11.73
CA PRO A 124 32.51 21.67 11.02
C PRO A 124 33.06 20.68 12.05
N LEU A 125 32.41 19.54 12.18
CA LEU A 125 32.97 18.41 12.91
C LEU A 125 34.25 18.00 12.18
N GLN A 126 35.41 18.45 12.70
CA GLN A 126 36.67 17.82 12.40
C GLN A 126 36.53 16.34 12.76
N LEU A 127 36.59 15.49 11.75
CA LEU A 127 36.69 14.05 11.96
C LEU A 127 37.91 13.80 12.86
N PRO A 128 37.74 13.14 14.02
CA PRO A 128 38.88 12.58 14.69
C PRO A 128 39.46 11.48 13.78
N SER A 129 40.73 11.64 13.41
CA SER A 129 41.51 10.58 12.79
C SER A 129 41.71 9.47 13.83
N LEU A 130 40.80 8.52 13.89
CA LEU A 130 41.00 7.28 14.63
C LEU A 130 41.71 6.27 13.74
N PRO A 131 42.81 5.66 14.23
CA PRO A 131 43.45 4.56 13.52
C PRO A 131 42.47 3.38 13.41
N PRO A 132 42.49 2.59 12.33
CA PRO A 132 41.65 1.44 12.18
C PRO A 132 42.03 0.38 13.20
N SER A 133 41.22 0.24 14.25
CA SER A 133 41.25 -0.96 15.07
C SER A 133 40.71 -2.13 14.25
N PRO A 134 41.37 -3.28 14.19
CA PRO A 134 40.86 -4.44 13.46
C PRO A 134 39.76 -5.13 14.27
N THR A 135 38.54 -4.61 14.19
CA THR A 135 37.34 -5.36 14.63
C THR A 135 36.94 -6.27 13.50
N THR A 136 37.21 -7.55 13.67
CA THR A 136 36.84 -8.68 12.80
C THR A 136 35.33 -8.94 12.79
N GLN A 137 34.51 -7.94 12.42
CA GLN A 137 33.13 -8.21 12.03
C GLN A 137 33.09 -8.41 10.50
N PRO A 138 32.37 -9.43 10.01
CA PRO A 138 32.29 -9.68 8.58
C PRO A 138 31.70 -8.47 7.89
N VAL A 139 32.50 -7.78 7.10
CA VAL A 139 32.06 -6.70 6.22
C VAL A 139 31.11 -7.31 5.19
N LEU A 140 29.97 -6.67 4.92
CA LEU A 140 29.09 -7.11 3.85
C LEU A 140 29.85 -7.11 2.52
N GLU A 141 30.06 -8.25 1.95
CA GLU A 141 30.59 -8.44 0.60
C GLU A 141 29.50 -9.00 -0.31
N VAL A 142 29.38 -8.44 -1.49
CA VAL A 142 28.36 -8.82 -2.47
C VAL A 142 29.00 -9.63 -3.57
N CYS A 143 28.44 -10.79 -3.90
CA CYS A 143 28.94 -11.64 -5.00
C CYS A 143 28.27 -11.31 -6.35
N VAL A 144 28.93 -11.71 -7.45
CA VAL A 144 28.46 -11.46 -8.83
C VAL A 144 27.10 -12.11 -9.07
N GLU A 145 26.86 -13.27 -8.51
CA GLU A 145 25.62 -14.05 -8.65
C GLU A 145 24.43 -13.31 -8.04
N ASP A 146 24.61 -12.66 -6.90
CA ASP A 146 23.56 -11.88 -6.23
C ASP A 146 23.23 -10.62 -7.02
N VAL A 147 24.25 -9.92 -7.51
CA VAL A 147 24.05 -8.74 -8.39
C VAL A 147 23.32 -9.16 -9.66
N ASN A 148 23.76 -10.22 -10.32
CA ASN A 148 23.11 -10.76 -11.52
C ASN A 148 21.64 -11.09 -11.26
N ARG A 149 21.35 -11.80 -10.17
CA ARG A 149 19.99 -12.18 -9.75
C ARG A 149 19.08 -10.96 -9.55
N VAL A 150 19.59 -9.90 -8.95
CA VAL A 150 18.84 -8.66 -8.73
C VAL A 150 18.62 -7.88 -10.03
N LEU A 151 19.61 -7.84 -10.93
CA LEU A 151 19.47 -7.21 -12.26
C LEU A 151 18.47 -7.97 -13.13
N ARG A 152 18.53 -9.30 -13.21
CA ARG A 152 17.57 -10.12 -13.97
C ARG A 152 16.13 -10.01 -13.47
N LYS A 153 15.93 -9.73 -12.15
CA LYS A 153 14.60 -9.53 -11.55
C LYS A 153 14.00 -8.13 -11.80
N GLN A 154 14.69 -7.23 -12.55
CA GLN A 154 14.12 -5.92 -12.86
C GLN A 154 12.88 -6.04 -13.75
N LYS A 155 11.90 -5.16 -13.51
CA LYS A 155 10.68 -5.08 -14.31
C LYS A 155 10.91 -4.14 -15.50
N PRO A 156 10.95 -4.62 -16.75
CA PRO A 156 11.39 -3.82 -17.91
C PRO A 156 10.58 -2.55 -18.18
N ARG A 157 9.29 -2.55 -17.80
CA ARG A 157 8.36 -1.44 -18.05
C ARG A 157 8.33 -0.38 -16.94
N LYS A 158 9.22 -0.43 -15.96
CA LYS A 158 9.32 0.63 -14.95
C LYS A 158 10.08 1.83 -15.50
N ALA A 159 9.78 3.02 -14.94
CA ALA A 159 10.50 4.25 -15.26
C ALA A 159 11.98 4.15 -14.88
N SER A 160 12.83 4.76 -15.68
CA SER A 160 14.25 4.99 -15.36
C SER A 160 14.41 6.03 -14.27
N GLY A 161 15.56 6.04 -13.61
CA GLY A 161 15.96 7.11 -12.71
C GLY A 161 16.50 8.35 -13.44
N PRO A 162 17.10 9.31 -12.70
CA PRO A 162 17.75 10.49 -13.28
C PRO A 162 18.91 10.17 -14.20
N ASP A 163 19.52 9.00 -14.03
CA ASP A 163 20.61 8.44 -14.84
C ASP A 163 20.14 7.93 -16.22
N SER A 164 18.85 7.94 -16.48
CA SER A 164 18.21 7.44 -17.70
C SER A 164 18.50 5.96 -18.01
N VAL A 165 19.11 5.21 -17.09
CA VAL A 165 19.39 3.77 -17.28
C VAL A 165 18.10 2.96 -17.24
N SER A 166 17.78 2.33 -18.34
CA SER A 166 16.54 1.56 -18.48
C SER A 166 16.60 0.24 -17.70
N PRO A 167 15.54 -0.10 -16.92
CA PRO A 167 15.42 -1.41 -16.30
C PRO A 167 15.46 -2.58 -17.31
N ALA A 168 15.02 -2.34 -18.55
CA ALA A 168 15.07 -3.33 -19.62
C ALA A 168 16.52 -3.61 -20.04
N CYS A 169 17.34 -2.57 -20.17
CA CYS A 169 18.77 -2.68 -20.47
C CYS A 169 19.50 -3.44 -19.36
N LEU A 170 19.32 -3.04 -18.10
CA LEU A 170 19.93 -3.72 -16.95
C LEU A 170 19.57 -5.20 -16.88
N LYS A 171 18.34 -5.55 -17.25
CA LYS A 171 17.90 -6.94 -17.28
C LYS A 171 18.51 -7.71 -18.46
N ALA A 172 18.58 -7.10 -19.63
CA ALA A 172 19.11 -7.74 -20.86
C ALA A 172 20.62 -7.98 -20.77
N CYS A 173 21.35 -7.02 -20.20
CA CYS A 173 22.82 -7.06 -20.08
C CYS A 173 23.28 -7.49 -18.67
N ALA A 174 22.46 -8.24 -17.92
CA ALA A 174 22.74 -8.56 -16.51
C ALA A 174 24.07 -9.32 -16.35
N ASP A 175 24.41 -10.23 -17.25
CA ASP A 175 25.63 -11.04 -17.18
C ASP A 175 26.90 -10.21 -17.35
N GLN A 176 26.86 -9.24 -18.27
CA GLN A 176 27.99 -8.36 -18.57
C GLN A 176 28.14 -7.27 -17.52
N LEU A 177 27.02 -6.79 -16.94
CA LEU A 177 27.02 -5.71 -15.98
C LEU A 177 27.24 -6.16 -14.53
N ALA A 178 26.88 -7.40 -14.20
CA ALA A 178 27.00 -7.88 -12.82
C ALA A 178 28.44 -7.82 -12.27
N PRO A 179 29.48 -8.26 -12.98
CA PRO A 179 30.86 -8.16 -12.46
C PRO A 179 31.26 -6.70 -12.18
N VAL A 180 30.93 -5.78 -13.09
CA VAL A 180 31.27 -4.35 -12.96
C VAL A 180 30.55 -3.73 -11.76
N PHE A 181 29.23 -3.96 -11.62
CA PHE A 181 28.48 -3.45 -10.47
C PHE A 181 28.89 -4.10 -9.16
N THR A 182 29.32 -5.35 -9.16
CA THR A 182 29.85 -6.00 -7.95
C THR A 182 31.08 -5.27 -7.43
N GLN A 183 32.02 -4.92 -8.30
CA GLN A 183 33.20 -4.15 -7.91
C GLN A 183 32.83 -2.77 -7.36
N ILE A 184 31.91 -2.05 -8.03
CA ILE A 184 31.45 -0.72 -7.58
C ILE A 184 30.73 -0.83 -6.23
N PHE A 185 29.89 -1.83 -6.02
CA PHE A 185 29.15 -2.01 -4.78
C PHE A 185 30.07 -2.37 -3.62
N ASN A 186 30.99 -3.32 -3.82
CA ASN A 186 31.96 -3.70 -2.79
C ASN A 186 32.88 -2.53 -2.43
N ARG A 187 33.34 -1.77 -3.43
CA ARG A 187 34.14 -0.56 -3.17
C ARG A 187 33.35 0.51 -2.40
N SER A 188 32.06 0.67 -2.69
CA SER A 188 31.17 1.58 -1.96
C SER A 188 30.98 1.13 -0.50
N LEU A 189 30.85 -0.17 -0.26
CA LEU A 189 30.72 -0.74 1.10
C LEU A 189 32.02 -0.61 1.89
N GLU A 190 33.14 -0.89 1.27
CA GLU A 190 34.49 -0.77 1.85
C GLU A 190 34.79 0.69 2.27
N LEU A 191 34.46 1.65 1.41
CA LEU A 191 34.64 3.07 1.69
C LEU A 191 33.53 3.66 2.58
N CYS A 192 32.51 2.92 2.91
CA CYS A 192 31.29 3.39 3.60
C CYS A 192 30.62 4.60 2.92
N LEU A 193 30.77 4.73 1.60
CA LEU A 193 30.31 5.89 0.83
C LEU A 193 29.43 5.47 -0.35
N VAL A 194 28.29 6.12 -0.50
CA VAL A 194 27.42 5.95 -1.66
C VAL A 194 27.85 6.94 -2.76
N PRO A 195 28.11 6.49 -3.99
CA PRO A 195 28.48 7.38 -5.10
C PRO A 195 27.43 8.47 -5.36
N ASN A 196 27.84 9.72 -5.53
CA ASN A 196 26.94 10.87 -5.70
C ASN A 196 25.97 10.72 -6.90
N CYS A 197 26.41 10.07 -7.98
CA CYS A 197 25.55 9.80 -9.13
C CYS A 197 24.36 8.88 -8.79
N LEU A 198 24.48 8.03 -7.76
CA LEU A 198 23.41 7.15 -7.27
C LEU A 198 22.51 7.82 -6.22
N LYS A 199 22.90 8.96 -5.67
CA LYS A 199 22.11 9.75 -4.70
C LYS A 199 21.08 10.67 -5.34
N ARG A 200 21.08 10.83 -6.67
CA ARG A 200 20.17 11.72 -7.38
C ARG A 200 18.76 11.19 -7.44
N SER A 201 17.76 12.09 -7.34
CA SER A 201 16.36 11.75 -7.48
C SER A 201 15.58 12.80 -8.27
N THR A 202 14.60 12.34 -9.05
CA THR A 202 13.60 13.20 -9.69
C THR A 202 12.27 12.98 -9.00
N ILE A 203 11.74 14.02 -8.37
CA ILE A 203 10.44 13.97 -7.71
C ILE A 203 9.33 14.20 -8.73
N ILE A 204 8.37 13.30 -8.77
CA ILE A 204 7.14 13.45 -9.56
C ILE A 204 6.00 13.72 -8.58
N PRO A 205 5.43 14.94 -8.57
CA PRO A 205 4.30 15.24 -7.70
C PRO A 205 3.02 14.56 -8.23
N VAL A 206 2.46 13.66 -7.44
CA VAL A 206 1.23 12.92 -7.78
C VAL A 206 0.07 13.45 -6.94
N PRO A 207 -1.02 13.97 -7.55
CA PRO A 207 -2.19 14.45 -6.82
C PRO A 207 -2.80 13.37 -5.92
N LYS A 208 -3.04 13.70 -4.65
CA LYS A 208 -3.76 12.85 -3.68
C LYS A 208 -5.28 12.86 -3.92
N LYS A 209 -5.81 13.95 -4.43
CA LYS A 209 -7.25 14.21 -4.68
C LYS A 209 -7.47 14.88 -6.04
N PRO A 210 -8.69 14.80 -6.62
CA PRO A 210 -8.97 15.41 -7.94
C PRO A 210 -8.87 16.93 -7.95
N LYS A 211 -9.33 17.60 -6.87
CA LYS A 211 -9.25 19.06 -6.70
C LYS A 211 -8.08 19.37 -5.78
N ILE A 212 -7.07 20.03 -6.32
CA ILE A 212 -5.87 20.46 -5.59
C ILE A 212 -6.15 21.86 -5.04
N THR A 213 -5.88 22.04 -3.75
CA THR A 213 -6.06 23.31 -3.04
C THR A 213 -4.77 23.83 -2.42
N GLY A 214 -3.73 23.02 -2.31
CA GLY A 214 -2.44 23.40 -1.77
C GLY A 214 -1.34 22.38 -2.10
N LEU A 215 -0.11 22.72 -1.77
CA LEU A 215 1.09 21.92 -2.05
C LEU A 215 1.03 20.55 -1.36
N ASN A 216 0.47 20.50 -0.16
CA ASN A 216 0.26 19.27 0.61
C ASN A 216 -0.71 18.26 -0.05
N ASP A 217 -1.41 18.64 -1.11
CA ASP A 217 -2.28 17.74 -1.88
C ASP A 217 -1.51 16.84 -2.86
N TYR A 218 -0.21 17.02 -2.97
CA TYR A 218 0.66 16.15 -3.76
C TYR A 218 1.36 15.09 -2.91
N ARG A 219 1.66 13.94 -3.53
CA ARG A 219 2.61 12.94 -3.03
C ARG A 219 3.91 13.08 -3.80
N PRO A 220 5.05 13.30 -3.16
CA PRO A 220 6.35 13.33 -3.84
C PRO A 220 6.79 11.90 -4.13
N VAL A 221 6.68 11.46 -5.38
CA VAL A 221 7.17 10.14 -5.79
C VAL A 221 8.57 10.29 -6.35
N ALA A 222 9.58 9.81 -5.64
CA ALA A 222 10.97 9.87 -6.06
C ALA A 222 11.29 8.79 -7.11
N LEU A 223 11.74 9.20 -8.27
CA LEU A 223 12.41 8.36 -9.24
C LEU A 223 13.91 8.39 -8.95
N THR A 224 14.41 7.33 -8.36
CA THR A 224 15.84 7.13 -8.06
C THR A 224 16.46 6.14 -9.06
N SER A 225 17.79 6.11 -9.15
CA SER A 225 18.53 5.18 -10.01
C SER A 225 18.05 3.73 -9.80
N VAL A 226 17.84 3.00 -10.90
CA VAL A 226 17.49 1.57 -10.87
C VAL A 226 18.67 0.74 -10.39
N VAL A 227 19.90 1.16 -10.69
CA VAL A 227 21.13 0.56 -10.18
C VAL A 227 21.20 0.71 -8.67
N MET A 228 20.92 1.93 -8.14
CA MET A 228 20.84 2.15 -6.69
C MET A 228 19.79 1.24 -6.05
N LYS A 229 18.60 1.11 -6.62
CA LYS A 229 17.57 0.18 -6.12
C LYS A 229 18.01 -1.29 -6.13
N ALA A 230 18.89 -1.68 -7.05
CA ALA A 230 19.49 -3.00 -7.04
C ALA A 230 20.45 -3.16 -5.85
N PHE A 231 21.32 -2.17 -5.62
CA PHE A 231 22.22 -2.13 -4.49
C PHE A 231 21.48 -2.12 -3.14
N GLU A 232 20.49 -1.24 -2.99
CA GLU A 232 19.63 -1.19 -1.80
C GLU A 232 19.00 -2.55 -1.45
N LYS A 233 18.64 -3.37 -2.45
CA LYS A 233 18.08 -4.71 -2.20
C LYS A 233 19.10 -5.68 -1.60
N LEU A 234 20.35 -5.57 -1.99
CA LEU A 234 21.43 -6.40 -1.45
C LEU A 234 21.71 -6.01 0.01
N VAL A 235 21.87 -4.70 0.27
CA VAL A 235 22.02 -4.19 1.65
C VAL A 235 20.80 -4.52 2.50
N LEU A 236 19.58 -4.42 1.96
CA LEU A 236 18.35 -4.78 2.67
C LEU A 236 18.30 -6.27 3.04
N ALA A 237 18.78 -7.16 2.18
CA ALA A 237 18.83 -8.58 2.50
C ALA A 237 19.71 -8.81 3.75
N TYR A 238 20.90 -8.25 3.75
CA TYR A 238 21.82 -8.31 4.87
C TYR A 238 21.25 -7.69 6.17
N LEU A 239 20.66 -6.49 6.08
CA LEU A 239 20.01 -5.86 7.24
C LEU A 239 18.89 -6.71 7.82
N LYS A 240 18.09 -7.38 6.99
CA LYS A 240 17.00 -8.25 7.44
C LYS A 240 17.49 -9.46 8.20
N ASP A 241 18.63 -10.01 7.81
CA ASP A 241 19.20 -11.17 8.48
C ASP A 241 19.70 -10.80 9.88
N ILE A 242 20.32 -9.64 10.04
CA ILE A 242 20.83 -9.16 11.34
C ILE A 242 19.69 -8.65 12.22
N THR A 243 18.87 -7.73 11.71
CA THR A 243 17.88 -7.02 12.54
C THR A 243 16.57 -7.77 12.69
N GLY A 244 16.28 -8.75 11.82
CA GLY A 244 15.01 -9.47 11.80
C GLY A 244 14.55 -10.04 13.15
N PRO A 245 15.43 -10.71 13.91
CA PRO A 245 15.11 -11.22 15.25
C PRO A 245 14.89 -10.13 16.31
N LEU A 246 15.48 -8.95 16.12
CA LEU A 246 15.49 -7.84 17.07
C LEU A 246 14.35 -6.83 16.83
N LEU A 247 13.58 -7.00 15.74
CA LEU A 247 12.47 -6.11 15.42
C LEU A 247 11.28 -6.33 16.36
N ASP A 248 10.68 -5.20 16.79
CA ASP A 248 9.46 -5.20 17.58
C ASP A 248 8.38 -6.11 16.94
N SER A 249 7.87 -7.05 17.72
CA SER A 249 6.88 -8.03 17.26
C SER A 249 5.56 -7.38 16.82
N PHE A 250 5.22 -6.19 17.32
CA PHE A 250 4.03 -5.44 16.99
C PHE A 250 4.19 -4.47 15.81
N GLN A 251 5.35 -4.43 15.17
CA GLN A 251 5.51 -3.80 13.85
C GLN A 251 5.08 -4.80 12.76
N PHE A 252 3.98 -4.50 12.06
CA PHE A 252 3.41 -5.40 11.04
C PHE A 252 3.79 -5.04 9.60
N ALA A 253 4.21 -3.79 9.36
CA ALA A 253 4.61 -3.37 8.01
C ALA A 253 6.02 -3.85 7.64
N TYR A 254 6.26 -4.06 6.36
CA TYR A 254 7.56 -4.39 5.74
C TYR A 254 8.26 -5.65 6.27
N ARG A 255 7.56 -6.47 7.02
CA ARG A 255 8.04 -7.77 7.55
C ARG A 255 7.49 -8.94 6.76
N ALA A 256 8.29 -9.99 6.64
CA ALA A 256 7.84 -11.27 6.10
C ALA A 256 6.74 -11.87 7.00
N ASN A 257 5.80 -12.57 6.41
CA ASN A 257 4.68 -13.23 7.12
C ASN A 257 3.77 -12.31 7.94
N ARG A 258 3.88 -10.98 7.81
CA ARG A 258 2.99 -9.99 8.41
C ARG A 258 2.08 -9.36 7.37
N SER A 259 0.91 -8.94 7.78
CA SER A 259 -0.06 -8.24 6.91
C SER A 259 -0.97 -7.32 7.70
N VAL A 260 -1.74 -6.53 6.95
CA VAL A 260 -2.83 -5.72 7.49
C VAL A 260 -3.82 -6.56 8.32
N ASP A 261 -4.20 -7.74 7.81
CA ASP A 261 -5.13 -8.62 8.53
C ASP A 261 -4.58 -9.07 9.89
N ASP A 262 -3.26 -9.24 10.04
CA ASP A 262 -2.65 -9.59 11.33
C ASP A 262 -2.73 -8.44 12.32
N ALA A 263 -2.43 -7.21 11.90
CA ALA A 263 -2.55 -6.03 12.75
C ALA A 263 -3.99 -5.84 13.23
N VAL A 264 -4.98 -5.92 12.33
CA VAL A 264 -6.39 -5.77 12.67
C VAL A 264 -6.88 -6.91 13.56
N ASN A 265 -6.49 -8.17 13.27
CA ASN A 265 -6.87 -9.32 14.10
C ASN A 265 -6.25 -9.26 15.51
N MET A 266 -5.01 -8.78 15.64
CA MET A 266 -4.37 -8.57 16.94
C MET A 266 -5.07 -7.47 17.73
N ALA A 267 -5.36 -6.33 17.12
CA ALA A 267 -6.12 -5.26 17.77
C ALA A 267 -7.47 -5.77 18.29
N LEU A 268 -8.25 -6.43 17.43
CA LEU A 268 -9.54 -7.01 17.82
C LEU A 268 -9.40 -8.09 18.90
N HIS A 269 -8.34 -8.88 18.86
CA HIS A 269 -8.11 -9.90 19.87
C HIS A 269 -7.94 -9.28 21.26
N TYR A 270 -7.07 -8.28 21.40
CA TYR A 270 -6.87 -7.59 22.67
C TYR A 270 -8.16 -6.91 23.17
N ILE A 271 -8.85 -6.20 22.28
CA ILE A 271 -10.13 -5.56 22.58
C ILE A 271 -11.15 -6.61 23.07
N LEU A 272 -11.38 -7.68 22.33
CA LEU A 272 -12.39 -8.70 22.65
C LEU A 272 -12.00 -9.53 23.89
N GLN A 273 -10.71 -9.85 24.07
CA GLN A 273 -10.23 -10.55 25.24
C GLN A 273 -10.40 -9.69 26.50
N HIS A 274 -10.18 -8.39 26.38
CA HIS A 274 -10.37 -7.47 27.49
C HIS A 274 -11.85 -7.25 27.82
N LEU A 275 -12.70 -7.04 26.79
CA LEU A 275 -14.14 -6.93 26.97
C LEU A 275 -14.78 -8.19 27.58
N ASP A 276 -14.19 -9.36 27.34
CA ASP A 276 -14.58 -10.60 28.02
C ASP A 276 -14.15 -10.61 29.49
N ARG A 277 -13.23 -9.77 29.92
CA ARG A 277 -12.70 -9.65 31.28
C ARG A 277 -13.18 -8.38 31.98
N THR A 278 -13.01 -7.22 31.43
CA THR A 278 -13.48 -5.87 31.83
C THR A 278 -12.90 -4.76 30.92
N GLY A 279 -13.60 -3.74 30.48
CA GLY A 279 -13.30 -2.35 30.14
C GLY A 279 -12.47 -1.90 28.94
N ASN A 280 -12.08 -0.75 28.67
CA ASN A 280 -11.93 0.14 27.52
C ASN A 280 -10.49 0.39 26.95
N CYS A 281 -10.30 1.22 25.91
CA CYS A 281 -9.23 1.20 24.91
C CYS A 281 -8.63 2.56 24.48
N LEU A 282 -7.35 2.71 24.02
CA LEU A 282 -6.85 3.52 22.86
C LEU A 282 -5.42 4.14 22.90
N THR A 283 -4.74 4.75 22.07
CA THR A 283 -4.00 5.18 20.84
C THR A 283 -2.61 5.89 21.00
N ILE A 284 -1.56 5.95 20.28
CA ILE A 284 -0.58 6.32 19.21
C ILE A 284 0.81 6.98 19.52
N MET A 285 2.03 6.67 18.89
CA MET A 285 3.08 7.33 18.04
C MET A 285 4.63 7.19 18.29
N PRO A 286 5.64 7.68 17.45
CA PRO A 286 7.02 7.15 17.15
C PRO A 286 8.34 7.96 17.43
N ASP A 287 9.61 7.50 17.28
CA ASP A 287 10.86 7.74 16.48
C ASP A 287 12.31 7.79 17.05
N LEU A 288 13.45 7.54 16.27
CA LEU A 288 14.90 7.98 16.07
C LEU A 288 15.87 6.92 15.50
N LEU A 289 16.71 7.18 14.40
CA LEU A 289 17.31 6.10 13.59
C LEU A 289 18.77 5.69 13.84
N SER A 290 19.74 6.61 13.99
CA SER A 290 21.15 6.21 13.91
C SER A 290 21.67 5.44 15.12
N ASP A 291 21.37 5.91 16.31
CA ASP A 291 21.76 5.25 17.57
C ASP A 291 21.05 3.90 17.70
N LYS A 292 19.87 3.79 17.13
CA LYS A 292 19.02 2.60 17.11
C LYS A 292 19.57 1.49 16.21
N LEU A 293 20.20 1.84 15.09
CA LEU A 293 20.90 0.87 14.25
C LEU A 293 22.08 0.23 15.01
N THR A 294 22.80 1.02 15.78
CA THR A 294 23.89 0.51 16.63
C THR A 294 23.36 -0.40 17.74
N GLN A 295 22.25 -0.03 18.39
CA GLN A 295 21.57 -0.87 19.38
C GLN A 295 21.05 -2.18 18.79
N LEU A 296 20.71 -2.20 17.51
CA LEU A 296 20.29 -3.38 16.77
C LEU A 296 21.48 -4.19 16.21
N SER A 297 22.69 -3.97 16.72
CA SER A 297 23.91 -4.69 16.34
C SER A 297 24.25 -4.60 14.85
N VAL A 298 23.83 -3.52 14.18
CA VAL A 298 24.23 -3.27 12.80
C VAL A 298 25.70 -2.81 12.79
N PRO A 299 26.59 -3.40 11.97
CA PRO A 299 27.99 -3.03 11.91
C PRO A 299 28.18 -1.54 11.60
N THR A 300 29.14 -0.90 12.25
CA THR A 300 29.43 0.55 12.11
C THR A 300 29.65 0.97 10.65
N SER A 301 30.33 0.14 9.85
CA SER A 301 30.52 0.37 8.42
C SER A 301 29.21 0.48 7.65
N ILE A 302 28.23 -0.34 7.98
CA ILE A 302 26.89 -0.30 7.37
C ILE A 302 26.11 0.91 7.89
N CYS A 303 26.23 1.28 9.17
CA CYS A 303 25.63 2.50 9.70
C CYS A 303 26.17 3.73 8.98
N GLN A 304 27.48 3.83 8.78
CA GLN A 304 28.14 4.90 8.02
C GLN A 304 27.69 4.93 6.56
N TRP A 305 27.60 3.76 5.92
CA TRP A 305 27.08 3.65 4.56
C TRP A 305 25.62 4.13 4.46
N ILE A 306 24.76 3.77 5.42
CA ILE A 306 23.37 4.23 5.49
C ILE A 306 23.31 5.74 5.70
N THR A 307 24.15 6.29 6.57
CA THR A 307 24.26 7.74 6.76
C THR A 307 24.66 8.42 5.45
N SER A 308 25.68 7.91 4.76
CA SER A 308 26.05 8.40 3.42
C SER A 308 24.91 8.26 2.40
N PHE A 309 24.11 7.20 2.48
CA PHE A 309 22.95 7.02 1.62
C PHE A 309 21.87 8.09 1.85
N LEU A 310 21.69 8.56 3.06
CA LEU A 310 20.64 9.52 3.45
C LEU A 310 21.08 10.99 3.30
N THR A 311 22.38 11.29 3.35
CA THR A 311 22.92 12.65 3.31
C THR A 311 23.32 13.09 1.91
N ASP A 312 23.42 14.42 1.71
CA ASP A 312 23.89 15.07 0.47
C ASP A 312 23.20 14.58 -0.79
N ARG A 313 21.89 14.40 -0.71
CA ARG A 313 21.09 13.90 -1.81
C ARG A 313 20.63 15.04 -2.70
N GLN A 314 20.88 14.92 -3.99
CA GLN A 314 20.40 15.89 -4.97
C GLN A 314 18.99 15.51 -5.46
N GLN A 315 18.08 16.46 -5.42
CA GLN A 315 16.74 16.29 -5.96
C GLN A 315 16.29 17.46 -6.81
N LEU A 316 15.42 17.16 -7.77
CA LEU A 316 14.67 18.14 -8.54
C LEU A 316 13.22 17.65 -8.71
N VAL A 317 12.30 18.58 -8.84
CA VAL A 317 10.90 18.28 -9.12
C VAL A 317 10.64 18.40 -10.61
N ARG A 318 9.96 17.41 -11.19
CA ARG A 318 9.52 17.44 -12.60
C ARG A 318 8.00 17.49 -12.69
N LEU A 319 7.50 18.54 -13.29
CA LEU A 319 6.08 18.78 -13.54
C LEU A 319 5.84 18.85 -15.06
N GLY A 320 5.38 17.74 -15.64
CA GLY A 320 5.27 17.63 -17.10
C GLY A 320 6.61 17.75 -17.81
N LYS A 321 6.80 18.81 -18.58
CA LYS A 321 8.06 19.15 -19.26
C LYS A 321 8.98 20.07 -18.46
N LEU A 322 8.45 20.72 -17.41
CA LEU A 322 9.19 21.65 -16.57
C LEU A 322 9.94 20.91 -15.46
N THR A 323 11.09 21.45 -15.09
CA THR A 323 11.91 20.96 -13.99
C THR A 323 12.31 22.11 -13.08
N SER A 324 12.23 21.90 -11.77
CA SER A 324 12.74 22.85 -10.78
C SER A 324 14.26 22.95 -10.83
N ARG A 325 14.81 23.92 -10.12
CA ARG A 325 16.24 23.93 -9.73
C ARG A 325 16.57 22.67 -8.93
N THR A 326 17.84 22.24 -8.99
CA THR A 326 18.33 21.14 -8.14
C THR A 326 18.61 21.68 -6.74
N ILE A 327 18.15 20.95 -5.72
CA ILE A 327 18.51 21.22 -4.31
C ILE A 327 19.20 20.00 -3.72
N THR A 328 20.04 20.25 -2.72
CA THR A 328 20.68 19.20 -1.91
C THR A 328 19.93 19.10 -0.59
N THR A 329 19.62 17.86 -0.17
CA THR A 329 18.98 17.58 1.10
C THR A 329 19.75 16.50 1.84
N SER A 330 19.90 16.67 3.15
CA SER A 330 20.49 15.70 4.08
C SER A 330 19.49 15.22 5.12
N THR A 331 18.20 15.57 4.94
CA THR A 331 17.12 15.18 5.83
C THR A 331 16.13 14.26 5.14
N GLY A 332 15.52 13.37 5.92
CA GLY A 332 14.48 12.47 5.45
C GLY A 332 14.98 11.33 4.56
N ALA A 333 14.07 10.41 4.26
CA ALA A 333 14.32 9.26 3.38
C ALA A 333 13.45 9.37 2.12
N PRO A 334 14.02 9.25 0.90
CA PRO A 334 13.26 9.51 -0.33
C PRO A 334 12.11 8.51 -0.53
N GLN A 335 10.91 9.04 -0.79
CA GLN A 335 9.71 8.23 -1.07
C GLN A 335 9.84 7.48 -2.40
N GLY A 336 10.20 6.21 -2.38
CA GLY A 336 10.35 5.36 -3.57
C GLY A 336 11.68 4.60 -3.62
N CYS A 337 12.55 4.78 -2.64
CA CYS A 337 13.71 3.93 -2.37
C CYS A 337 13.30 2.57 -1.79
N VAL A 338 14.19 1.60 -1.84
CA VAL A 338 13.95 0.26 -1.30
C VAL A 338 14.22 0.22 0.21
N LEU A 339 15.24 0.95 0.67
CA LEU A 339 15.65 0.99 2.08
C LEU A 339 14.75 1.88 2.94
N SER A 340 14.18 2.97 2.41
CA SER A 340 13.42 3.94 3.21
C SER A 340 12.34 3.30 4.10
N PRO A 341 11.45 2.40 3.60
CA PRO A 341 10.44 1.79 4.47
C PRO A 341 10.99 0.90 5.58
N PRO A 342 11.96 -0.01 5.34
CA PRO A 342 12.58 -0.78 6.42
C PRO A 342 13.38 0.06 7.41
N LEU A 343 14.10 1.09 6.95
CA LEU A 343 14.81 2.01 7.85
C LEU A 343 13.85 2.74 8.78
N PHE A 344 12.67 3.11 8.30
CA PHE A 344 11.63 3.68 9.16
C PHE A 344 11.17 2.69 10.24
N SER A 345 10.99 1.41 9.89
CA SER A 345 10.63 0.39 10.87
C SER A 345 11.73 0.14 11.91
N LEU A 346 13.01 0.22 11.52
CA LEU A 346 14.15 0.14 12.44
C LEU A 346 14.22 1.38 13.34
N TYR A 347 13.94 2.53 12.79
CA TYR A 347 13.89 3.80 13.49
C TYR A 347 12.82 3.84 14.59
N THR A 348 11.66 3.25 14.34
CA THR A 348 10.55 3.16 15.29
C THR A 348 10.57 1.90 16.14
N ASN A 349 11.68 1.16 16.15
CA ASN A 349 11.73 -0.17 16.77
C ASN A 349 11.54 -0.12 18.29
N ASP A 350 12.16 0.84 18.95
CA ASP A 350 12.13 1.05 20.40
C ASP A 350 10.85 1.75 20.90
N CYS A 351 9.99 2.21 19.99
CA CYS A 351 8.68 2.74 20.31
C CYS A 351 7.75 1.61 20.75
N THR A 352 7.76 1.27 22.00
CA THR A 352 6.97 0.19 22.59
C THR A 352 6.27 0.67 23.84
N SER A 353 5.10 0.11 24.16
CA SER A 353 4.42 0.40 25.42
C SER A 353 5.19 -0.19 26.60
N LYS A 354 5.28 0.56 27.68
CA LYS A 354 5.89 0.15 28.94
C LYS A 354 4.87 -0.52 29.87
N ASP A 355 3.61 -0.12 29.79
CA ASP A 355 2.53 -0.67 30.62
C ASP A 355 1.89 -1.91 29.97
N PRO A 356 1.77 -3.02 30.71
CA PRO A 356 1.14 -4.25 30.20
C PRO A 356 -0.35 -4.09 29.83
N SER A 357 -1.06 -3.12 30.41
CA SER A 357 -2.47 -2.82 30.10
C SER A 357 -2.61 -2.00 28.82
N VAL A 358 -1.52 -1.49 28.25
CA VAL A 358 -1.52 -0.73 27.02
C VAL A 358 -0.79 -1.50 25.92
N LYS A 359 -1.33 -1.55 24.74
CA LYS A 359 -0.73 -2.21 23.56
C LYS A 359 -0.51 -1.22 22.44
N LEU A 360 0.72 -1.18 21.94
CA LEU A 360 1.13 -0.34 20.83
C LEU A 360 1.29 -1.20 19.57
N LEU A 361 0.44 -1.00 18.57
CA LEU A 361 0.50 -1.69 17.29
C LEU A 361 0.96 -0.73 16.19
N LYS A 362 1.98 -1.12 15.42
CA LYS A 362 2.55 -0.29 14.35
C LYS A 362 2.33 -0.92 12.98
N PHE A 363 1.94 -0.08 12.01
CA PHE A 363 1.89 -0.47 10.60
C PHE A 363 2.49 0.65 9.74
N ALA A 364 3.79 0.61 9.51
CA ALA A 364 4.59 1.71 8.97
C ALA A 364 4.48 2.96 9.87
N ASP A 365 3.98 4.06 9.32
CA ASP A 365 3.69 5.33 9.99
C ASP A 365 2.35 5.32 10.76
N ASP A 366 1.43 4.42 10.42
CA ASP A 366 0.19 4.26 11.17
C ASP A 366 0.47 3.49 12.48
N THR A 367 0.29 4.14 13.61
CA THR A 367 0.44 3.53 14.94
C THR A 367 -0.89 3.55 15.69
N THR A 368 -1.18 2.54 16.46
CA THR A 368 -2.42 2.39 17.24
C THR A 368 -2.08 1.97 18.65
N VAL A 369 -2.49 2.77 19.64
CA VAL A 369 -2.41 2.43 21.06
C VAL A 369 -3.76 1.88 21.53
N ILE A 370 -3.74 0.79 22.26
CA ILE A 370 -4.92 0.13 22.79
C ILE A 370 -4.79 0.11 24.32
N GLY A 371 -5.48 1.01 25.01
CA GLY A 371 -5.59 1.00 26.47
C GLY A 371 -6.65 -0.02 26.91
N LEU A 372 -6.27 -0.92 27.78
CA LEU A 372 -7.16 -1.93 28.36
C LEU A 372 -7.63 -1.43 29.74
N ILE A 373 -8.60 -0.51 29.72
CA ILE A 373 -9.04 0.25 30.89
C ILE A 373 -9.91 -0.62 31.80
N LYS A 374 -9.59 -0.64 33.09
CA LYS A 374 -10.30 -1.40 34.10
C LYS A 374 -10.94 -0.44 35.09
N ASP A 375 -12.21 -0.68 35.43
CA ASP A 375 -12.98 0.07 36.43
C ASP A 375 -13.07 1.59 36.18
N GLY A 376 -12.80 2.03 34.93
CA GLY A 376 -12.81 3.43 34.54
C GLY A 376 -11.48 4.17 34.74
N ASP A 377 -10.43 3.48 35.17
CA ASP A 377 -9.11 4.06 35.36
C ASP A 377 -8.37 4.12 34.00
N GLU A 378 -8.20 5.34 33.50
CA GLU A 378 -7.49 5.64 32.23
C GLU A 378 -6.04 6.10 32.46
N SER A 379 -5.56 6.12 33.72
CA SER A 379 -4.26 6.72 34.06
C SER A 379 -3.10 6.14 33.26
N ALA A 380 -2.99 4.82 33.22
CA ALA A 380 -1.94 4.13 32.44
C ALA A 380 -2.04 4.44 30.93
N TYR A 381 -3.24 4.48 30.38
CA TYR A 381 -3.45 4.81 28.97
C TYR A 381 -3.04 6.25 28.65
N ARG A 382 -3.48 7.22 29.46
CA ARG A 382 -3.15 8.64 29.27
C ARG A 382 -1.65 8.87 29.45
N GLN A 383 -1.03 8.24 30.45
CA GLN A 383 0.40 8.31 30.67
C GLN A 383 1.20 7.74 29.48
N GLU A 384 0.78 6.63 28.90
CA GLU A 384 1.45 6.07 27.70
C GLU A 384 1.28 6.98 26.49
N VAL A 385 0.13 7.66 26.31
CA VAL A 385 -0.06 8.65 25.25
C VAL A 385 0.85 9.86 25.44
N ASP A 386 1.00 10.35 26.68
CA ASP A 386 1.90 11.46 27.00
C ASP A 386 3.38 11.06 26.79
N GLN A 387 3.79 9.88 27.27
CA GLN A 387 5.14 9.36 27.04
C GLN A 387 5.44 9.21 25.54
N LEU A 388 4.44 8.86 24.78
CA LEU A 388 4.51 8.74 23.35
C LEU A 388 4.66 10.11 22.66
N ALA A 389 3.95 11.13 23.11
CA ALA A 389 4.13 12.50 22.63
C ALA A 389 5.55 13.02 22.95
N VAL A 390 6.04 12.77 24.16
CA VAL A 390 7.42 13.09 24.57
C VAL A 390 8.43 12.32 23.71
N TRP A 391 8.20 11.01 23.52
CA TRP A 391 9.07 10.19 22.70
C TRP A 391 9.11 10.70 21.24
N CYS A 392 7.99 11.14 20.66
CA CYS A 392 7.94 11.79 19.36
C CYS A 392 8.81 13.04 19.32
N SER A 393 8.63 13.95 20.28
CA SER A 393 9.39 15.19 20.37
C SER A 393 10.91 14.93 20.48
N LEU A 394 11.33 14.01 21.35
CA LEU A 394 12.71 13.59 21.49
C LEU A 394 13.29 12.97 20.21
N ASN A 395 12.40 12.52 19.35
CA ASN A 395 12.75 11.82 18.14
C ASN A 395 12.47 12.65 16.86
N ASN A 396 12.34 13.97 16.99
CA ASN A 396 12.14 14.89 15.86
C ASN A 396 10.98 14.51 14.94
N LEU A 397 9.89 13.99 15.50
CA LEU A 397 8.66 13.71 14.78
C LEU A 397 7.51 14.56 15.26
N GLU A 398 6.70 14.95 14.32
CA GLU A 398 5.49 15.71 14.57
C GLU A 398 4.25 14.78 14.55
N LEU A 399 3.51 14.79 15.65
CA LEU A 399 2.21 14.13 15.76
C LEU A 399 1.17 14.83 14.91
N ASN A 400 0.55 14.13 13.97
CA ASN A 400 -0.56 14.70 13.20
C ASN A 400 -1.86 14.65 14.00
N THR A 401 -2.01 15.54 14.99
CA THR A 401 -3.18 15.62 15.86
C THR A 401 -4.49 15.80 15.09
N LEU A 402 -4.46 16.48 13.93
CA LEU A 402 -5.63 16.69 13.06
C LEU A 402 -6.15 15.38 12.41
N LYS A 403 -5.32 14.35 12.32
CA LYS A 403 -5.71 13.04 11.79
C LYS A 403 -5.86 11.99 12.87
N THR A 404 -5.42 12.30 14.08
CA THR A 404 -5.56 11.43 15.24
C THR A 404 -7.00 11.44 15.71
N VAL A 405 -7.55 10.26 15.99
CA VAL A 405 -8.91 10.11 16.50
C VAL A 405 -8.92 9.08 17.63
N GLU A 406 -9.82 9.27 18.55
CA GLU A 406 -10.11 8.36 19.64
C GLU A 406 -11.41 7.60 19.38
N MET A 407 -11.44 6.29 19.66
CA MET A 407 -12.67 5.50 19.60
C MET A 407 -12.83 4.71 20.90
N ILE A 408 -13.85 5.04 21.67
CA ILE A 408 -14.18 4.39 22.94
C ILE A 408 -15.10 3.20 22.68
N ILE A 409 -14.68 2.01 23.11
CA ILE A 409 -15.45 0.78 22.98
C ILE A 409 -15.89 0.34 24.38
N ASP A 410 -17.13 0.63 24.74
CA ASP A 410 -17.73 0.30 26.02
C ASP A 410 -19.10 -0.36 25.85
N PHE A 411 -19.29 -1.52 26.47
CA PHE A 411 -20.56 -2.26 26.41
C PHE A 411 -21.32 -2.23 27.74
N ARG A 412 -20.90 -1.40 28.70
CA ARG A 412 -21.64 -1.20 29.93
C ARG A 412 -22.97 -0.49 29.64
N ARG A 413 -23.97 -0.78 30.43
CA ARG A 413 -25.33 -0.22 30.26
C ARG A 413 -25.35 1.32 30.42
N ASN A 414 -24.55 1.86 31.36
CA ASN A 414 -24.40 3.28 31.64
C ASN A 414 -22.89 3.59 31.70
N PRO A 415 -22.22 3.81 30.56
CA PRO A 415 -20.82 4.17 30.57
C PRO A 415 -20.63 5.55 31.21
N PRO A 416 -19.60 5.76 32.06
CA PRO A 416 -19.28 7.07 32.58
C PRO A 416 -18.81 7.97 31.41
N ALA A 417 -19.12 9.28 31.53
CA ALA A 417 -18.52 10.25 30.61
C ALA A 417 -17.01 10.35 30.89
N LEU A 418 -16.21 10.10 29.91
CA LEU A 418 -14.75 10.21 29.99
C LEU A 418 -14.32 11.61 29.56
N PRO A 419 -13.32 12.21 30.22
CA PRO A 419 -12.78 13.50 29.82
C PRO A 419 -12.11 13.36 28.43
N PRO A 420 -12.17 14.40 27.58
CA PRO A 420 -11.55 14.36 26.26
C PRO A 420 -10.04 14.09 26.36
N LEU A 421 -9.50 13.35 25.42
CA LEU A 421 -8.06 13.15 25.28
C LEU A 421 -7.43 14.41 24.69
N ILE A 422 -6.37 14.91 25.32
CA ILE A 422 -5.59 16.05 24.87
C ILE A 422 -4.19 15.57 24.53
N ILE A 423 -3.68 15.93 23.35
CA ILE A 423 -2.31 15.64 22.92
C ILE A 423 -1.69 16.96 22.44
N MET A 424 -0.57 17.38 23.04
CA MET A 424 0.12 18.63 22.69
C MET A 424 -0.86 19.81 22.56
N ASP A 425 -1.64 20.06 23.59
CA ASP A 425 -2.67 21.12 23.69
C ASP A 425 -3.81 21.04 22.66
N SER A 426 -3.87 19.95 21.89
CA SER A 426 -4.92 19.71 20.91
C SER A 426 -5.90 18.65 21.40
N THR A 427 -7.19 18.97 21.44
CA THR A 427 -8.25 17.99 21.77
C THR A 427 -8.41 17.00 20.64
N VAL A 428 -8.30 15.71 20.95
CA VAL A 428 -8.49 14.61 20.00
C VAL A 428 -9.99 14.36 19.78
N ALA A 429 -10.40 14.24 18.53
CA ALA A 429 -11.80 13.97 18.20
C ALA A 429 -12.19 12.53 18.52
N THR A 430 -13.25 12.34 19.31
CA THR A 430 -13.85 11.02 19.55
C THR A 430 -14.78 10.64 18.40
N VAL A 431 -14.67 9.39 17.94
CA VAL A 431 -15.42 8.88 16.77
C VAL A 431 -16.13 7.57 17.08
N GLU A 432 -17.33 7.39 16.50
CA GLU A 432 -18.11 6.14 16.62
C GLU A 432 -17.61 5.02 15.69
N SER A 433 -16.89 5.37 14.64
CA SER A 433 -16.30 4.42 13.71
C SER A 433 -15.04 4.97 13.06
N PHE A 434 -14.11 4.09 12.81
CA PHE A 434 -12.80 4.43 12.23
C PHE A 434 -12.40 3.44 11.13
N ARG A 435 -11.69 3.93 10.12
CA ARG A 435 -11.17 3.10 9.05
C ARG A 435 -9.74 2.63 9.35
N PHE A 436 -9.61 1.60 10.14
CA PHE A 436 -8.32 1.01 10.53
C PHE A 436 -7.75 0.16 9.38
N LEU A 437 -6.63 0.57 8.82
CA LEU A 437 -5.90 -0.13 7.74
C LEU A 437 -6.81 -0.60 6.58
N GLY A 438 -7.84 0.18 6.27
CA GLY A 438 -8.78 -0.13 5.20
C GLY A 438 -10.04 -0.89 5.61
N THR A 439 -10.13 -1.36 6.86
CA THR A 439 -11.29 -2.03 7.46
C THR A 439 -12.05 -1.03 8.34
N ASN A 440 -13.36 -0.85 8.13
CA ASN A 440 -14.16 0.01 9.00
C ASN A 440 -14.51 -0.74 10.28
N ILE A 441 -14.08 -0.22 11.41
CA ILE A 441 -14.40 -0.72 12.76
C ILE A 441 -15.33 0.29 13.42
N SER A 442 -16.41 -0.14 14.04
CA SER A 442 -17.33 0.68 14.82
C SER A 442 -17.15 0.40 16.31
N GLN A 443 -17.48 1.36 17.17
CA GLN A 443 -17.45 1.20 18.64
C GLN A 443 -18.30 0.00 19.12
N GLU A 444 -19.36 -0.34 18.40
CA GLU A 444 -20.18 -1.51 18.69
C GLU A 444 -19.57 -2.83 18.16
N LEU A 445 -18.43 -2.78 17.47
CA LEU A 445 -17.79 -3.91 16.78
C LEU A 445 -18.74 -4.67 15.84
N LYS A 446 -19.68 -3.94 15.21
CA LYS A 446 -20.57 -4.44 14.15
C LYS A 446 -19.91 -4.24 12.78
N TRP A 447 -20.27 -5.11 11.83
CA TRP A 447 -19.64 -5.13 10.50
C TRP A 447 -20.53 -4.59 9.37
N ASP A 448 -21.76 -4.15 9.67
CA ASP A 448 -22.72 -3.62 8.71
C ASP A 448 -22.14 -2.48 7.86
N ASN A 449 -21.57 -1.43 8.49
CA ASN A 449 -20.95 -0.31 7.80
C ASN A 449 -19.78 -0.72 6.89
N HIS A 450 -18.98 -1.70 7.33
CA HIS A 450 -17.89 -2.24 6.51
C HIS A 450 -18.44 -3.00 5.31
N ILE A 451 -19.40 -3.89 5.54
CA ILE A 451 -20.02 -4.73 4.51
C ILE A 451 -20.79 -3.88 3.51
N ASP A 452 -21.49 -2.84 3.95
CA ASP A 452 -22.13 -1.84 3.08
C ASP A 452 -21.13 -1.20 2.12
N SER A 453 -20.00 -0.74 2.65
CA SER A 453 -18.95 -0.14 1.85
C SER A 453 -18.40 -1.08 0.77
N ILE A 454 -18.09 -2.35 1.13
CA ILE A 454 -17.55 -3.32 0.17
C ILE A 454 -18.59 -3.77 -0.85
N VAL A 455 -19.84 -3.97 -0.45
CA VAL A 455 -20.97 -4.32 -1.35
C VAL A 455 -21.21 -3.17 -2.34
N LYS A 456 -21.29 -1.93 -1.88
CA LYS A 456 -21.43 -0.75 -2.74
C LYS A 456 -20.33 -0.66 -3.79
N LYS A 457 -19.08 -0.83 -3.38
CA LYS A 457 -17.93 -0.86 -4.30
C LYS A 457 -18.00 -2.02 -5.30
N ALA A 458 -18.39 -3.21 -4.85
CA ALA A 458 -18.52 -4.37 -5.70
C ALA A 458 -19.64 -4.20 -6.73
N GLN A 459 -20.79 -3.64 -6.33
CA GLN A 459 -21.91 -3.33 -7.24
C GLN A 459 -21.51 -2.33 -8.32
N GLN A 460 -20.76 -1.27 -7.97
CA GLN A 460 -20.22 -0.35 -8.96
C GLN A 460 -19.32 -1.06 -9.98
N ARG A 461 -18.52 -2.04 -9.53
CA ARG A 461 -17.63 -2.81 -10.41
C ARG A 461 -18.35 -3.86 -11.25
N LEU A 462 -19.54 -4.31 -10.86
CA LEU A 462 -20.40 -5.16 -11.69
C LEU A 462 -20.81 -4.47 -13.00
N TYR A 463 -20.88 -3.15 -13.03
CA TYR A 463 -21.08 -2.39 -14.28
C TYR A 463 -20.03 -2.75 -15.32
N PHE A 464 -18.75 -2.75 -14.94
CA PHE A 464 -17.66 -3.10 -15.86
C PHE A 464 -17.76 -4.55 -16.35
N LEU A 465 -18.10 -5.47 -15.47
CA LEU A 465 -18.29 -6.87 -15.84
C LEU A 465 -19.42 -7.03 -16.88
N ARG A 466 -20.53 -6.29 -16.70
CA ARG A 466 -21.63 -6.26 -17.69
C ARG A 466 -21.16 -5.70 -19.05
N GLN A 467 -20.34 -4.64 -19.05
CA GLN A 467 -19.79 -4.11 -20.30
C GLN A 467 -18.88 -5.13 -21.00
N LEU A 468 -18.01 -5.81 -20.27
CA LEU A 468 -17.14 -6.86 -20.82
C LEU A 468 -17.96 -8.02 -21.43
N ARG A 469 -19.06 -8.43 -20.77
CA ARG A 469 -19.96 -9.47 -21.29
C ARG A 469 -20.59 -9.08 -22.64
N LYS A 470 -20.94 -7.79 -22.86
CA LYS A 470 -21.49 -7.29 -24.13
C LYS A 470 -20.53 -7.46 -25.32
N PHE A 471 -19.23 -7.60 -25.08
CA PHE A 471 -18.23 -7.85 -26.11
C PHE A 471 -17.93 -9.34 -26.33
N ASN A 472 -18.78 -10.24 -25.79
CA ASN A 472 -18.65 -11.70 -25.94
C ASN A 472 -17.28 -12.23 -25.55
N LEU A 473 -16.70 -11.72 -24.46
CA LEU A 473 -15.45 -12.24 -23.92
C LEU A 473 -15.63 -13.67 -23.38
N PRO A 474 -14.60 -14.53 -23.48
CA PRO A 474 -14.62 -15.87 -22.89
C PRO A 474 -14.94 -15.85 -21.39
N GLN A 475 -15.66 -16.84 -20.91
CA GLN A 475 -16.06 -16.96 -19.51
C GLN A 475 -14.87 -16.95 -18.55
N GLU A 476 -13.75 -17.57 -18.93
CA GLU A 476 -12.53 -17.60 -18.12
C GLU A 476 -11.93 -16.19 -17.92
N LEU A 477 -11.92 -15.34 -18.95
CA LEU A 477 -11.49 -13.95 -18.80
C LEU A 477 -12.43 -13.13 -17.91
N LEU A 478 -13.74 -13.35 -18.03
CA LEU A 478 -14.72 -12.71 -17.15
C LEU A 478 -14.56 -13.17 -15.69
N LYS A 479 -14.25 -14.44 -15.46
CA LYS A 479 -13.96 -15.01 -14.14
C LYS A 479 -12.65 -14.43 -13.55
N GLN A 480 -11.61 -14.32 -14.34
CA GLN A 480 -10.35 -13.66 -13.92
C GLN A 480 -10.60 -12.21 -13.54
N PHE A 481 -11.31 -11.46 -14.38
CA PHE A 481 -11.72 -10.09 -14.07
C PHE A 481 -12.53 -10.00 -12.78
N TYR A 482 -13.52 -10.86 -12.61
CA TYR A 482 -14.30 -10.92 -11.39
C TYR A 482 -13.39 -11.17 -10.17
N SER A 483 -12.52 -12.15 -10.23
CA SER A 483 -11.65 -12.52 -9.12
C SER A 483 -10.71 -11.39 -8.72
N ALA A 484 -10.09 -10.72 -9.71
CA ALA A 484 -9.15 -9.64 -9.48
C ALA A 484 -9.81 -8.33 -9.03
N ILE A 485 -10.97 -7.99 -9.56
CA ILE A 485 -11.58 -6.66 -9.41
C ILE A 485 -12.75 -6.64 -8.43
N ILE A 486 -13.65 -7.61 -8.49
CA ILE A 486 -14.86 -7.67 -7.65
C ILE A 486 -14.63 -8.58 -6.45
N GLY A 487 -14.14 -9.78 -6.69
CA GLY A 487 -13.84 -10.76 -5.66
C GLY A 487 -12.82 -10.28 -4.65
N SER A 488 -11.79 -9.57 -5.10
CA SER A 488 -10.78 -8.95 -4.21
C SER A 488 -11.40 -7.96 -3.22
N VAL A 489 -12.38 -7.15 -3.66
CA VAL A 489 -13.09 -6.21 -2.77
C VAL A 489 -13.97 -6.95 -1.78
N LEU A 490 -14.78 -7.90 -2.28
CA LEU A 490 -15.69 -8.70 -1.43
C LEU A 490 -14.94 -9.58 -0.40
N CYS A 491 -13.65 -9.84 -0.63
CA CYS A 491 -12.81 -10.64 0.25
C CYS A 491 -11.68 -9.82 0.90
N SER A 492 -11.77 -8.48 0.86
CA SER A 492 -10.81 -7.63 1.58
C SER A 492 -10.94 -7.87 3.07
N SER A 493 -9.82 -8.20 3.74
CA SER A 493 -9.75 -8.52 5.17
C SER A 493 -10.83 -9.51 5.66
N ILE A 494 -11.21 -10.47 4.83
CA ILE A 494 -12.31 -11.41 5.12
C ILE A 494 -12.08 -12.22 6.40
N THR A 495 -10.82 -12.46 6.78
CA THR A 495 -10.45 -13.16 8.02
C THR A 495 -10.81 -12.39 9.28
N VAL A 496 -10.99 -11.08 9.15
CA VAL A 496 -11.28 -10.17 10.26
C VAL A 496 -12.77 -10.15 10.61
N TRP A 497 -13.63 -9.99 9.61
CA TRP A 497 -15.04 -9.64 9.82
C TRP A 497 -16.04 -10.76 9.48
N PHE A 498 -15.68 -11.71 8.62
CA PHE A 498 -16.65 -12.66 8.07
C PHE A 498 -17.24 -13.63 9.11
N GLY A 499 -16.42 -14.05 10.08
CA GLY A 499 -16.88 -14.97 11.15
C GLY A 499 -17.98 -14.35 12.04
N SER A 500 -17.94 -13.02 12.21
CA SER A 500 -18.92 -12.26 13.01
C SER A 500 -19.98 -11.56 12.18
N ALA A 501 -20.01 -11.75 10.84
CA ALA A 501 -21.01 -11.17 9.95
C ALA A 501 -22.40 -11.79 10.20
N THR A 502 -23.45 -10.98 10.15
CA THR A 502 -24.83 -11.46 10.34
C THR A 502 -25.29 -12.28 9.14
N LYS A 503 -26.32 -13.13 9.36
CA LYS A 503 -26.97 -13.87 8.26
C LYS A 503 -27.49 -12.93 7.16
N THR A 504 -27.94 -11.75 7.54
CA THR A 504 -28.42 -10.71 6.60
C THR A 504 -27.28 -10.17 5.74
N ASP A 505 -26.13 -9.87 6.33
CA ASP A 505 -24.95 -9.40 5.61
C ASP A 505 -24.40 -10.45 4.64
N ILE A 506 -24.34 -11.70 5.08
CA ILE A 506 -23.94 -12.81 4.21
C ILE A 506 -24.91 -12.95 3.02
N ARG A 507 -26.21 -12.80 3.22
CA ARG A 507 -27.20 -12.80 2.12
C ARG A 507 -26.98 -11.64 1.15
N ARG A 508 -26.64 -10.46 1.63
CA ARG A 508 -26.34 -9.26 0.81
C ARG A 508 -25.09 -9.47 -0.05
N LEU A 509 -24.03 -10.00 0.55
CA LEU A 509 -22.82 -10.39 -0.17
C LEU A 509 -23.12 -11.43 -1.26
N GLN A 510 -23.90 -12.47 -0.90
CA GLN A 510 -24.25 -13.55 -1.82
C GLN A 510 -25.12 -13.07 -2.99
N ARG A 511 -25.99 -12.07 -2.80
CA ARG A 511 -26.73 -11.44 -3.91
C ARG A 511 -25.78 -10.83 -4.95
N THR A 512 -24.70 -10.18 -4.51
CA THR A 512 -23.69 -9.57 -5.39
C THR A 512 -22.92 -10.65 -6.16
N VAL A 513 -22.58 -11.76 -5.51
CA VAL A 513 -21.92 -12.92 -6.15
C VAL A 513 -22.83 -13.55 -7.20
N ARG A 514 -24.10 -13.84 -6.85
CA ARG A 514 -25.09 -14.40 -7.79
C ARG A 514 -25.34 -13.48 -8.99
N ALA A 515 -25.29 -12.15 -8.79
CA ALA A 515 -25.37 -11.22 -9.91
C ALA A 515 -24.16 -11.34 -10.85
N ALA A 516 -22.96 -11.59 -10.34
CA ALA A 516 -21.79 -11.84 -11.15
C ALA A 516 -21.87 -13.20 -11.87
N GLU A 517 -22.30 -14.25 -11.18
CA GLU A 517 -22.54 -15.60 -11.77
C GLU A 517 -23.46 -15.53 -12.98
N ARG A 518 -24.58 -14.82 -12.85
CA ARG A 518 -25.53 -14.62 -13.98
C ARG A 518 -24.90 -13.88 -15.15
N ILE A 519 -23.99 -12.93 -14.89
CA ILE A 519 -23.30 -12.20 -15.96
C ILE A 519 -22.25 -13.09 -16.63
N ILE A 520 -21.51 -13.89 -15.88
CA ILE A 520 -20.41 -14.73 -16.38
C ILE A 520 -20.97 -16.00 -17.01
N GLY A 521 -22.02 -16.58 -16.43
CA GLY A 521 -22.65 -17.83 -16.86
C GLY A 521 -22.02 -19.10 -16.26
N ILE A 522 -21.25 -18.97 -15.16
CA ILE A 522 -20.65 -20.10 -14.42
C ILE A 522 -20.72 -19.84 -12.91
N PRO A 523 -20.73 -20.89 -12.08
CA PRO A 523 -20.66 -20.74 -10.63
C PRO A 523 -19.31 -20.16 -10.19
N LEU A 524 -19.33 -19.40 -9.12
CA LEU A 524 -18.17 -18.78 -8.51
C LEU A 524 -17.88 -19.42 -7.14
N PRO A 525 -16.63 -19.37 -6.66
CA PRO A 525 -16.26 -19.97 -5.37
C PRO A 525 -17.12 -19.45 -4.22
N ASN A 526 -17.53 -20.35 -3.34
CA ASN A 526 -18.29 -20.03 -2.14
C ASN A 526 -17.47 -19.15 -1.21
N ARG A 527 -18.10 -18.16 -0.59
CA ARG A 527 -17.43 -17.23 0.33
C ARG A 527 -16.99 -17.89 1.62
N HIS A 528 -17.76 -18.82 2.12
CA HIS A 528 -17.41 -19.57 3.32
C HIS A 528 -16.14 -20.40 3.10
N ASP A 529 -16.02 -21.08 1.97
CA ASP A 529 -14.86 -21.90 1.64
C ASP A 529 -13.59 -21.04 1.47
N LEU A 530 -13.76 -19.86 0.83
CA LEU A 530 -12.67 -18.88 0.71
C LEU A 530 -12.25 -18.34 2.08
N TYR A 531 -13.19 -18.03 2.97
CA TYR A 531 -12.92 -17.62 4.34
C TYR A 531 -12.15 -18.70 5.08
N THR A 532 -12.66 -19.91 5.14
CA THR A 532 -12.03 -21.06 5.81
C THR A 532 -10.61 -21.32 5.29
N SER A 533 -10.47 -21.33 3.96
CA SER A 533 -9.15 -21.51 3.32
C SER A 533 -8.15 -20.41 3.72
N ARG A 534 -8.59 -19.14 3.75
CA ARG A 534 -7.73 -18.02 4.15
C ARG A 534 -7.40 -18.04 5.62
N VAL A 535 -8.36 -18.37 6.50
CA VAL A 535 -8.12 -18.51 7.94
C VAL A 535 -7.09 -19.61 8.19
N ARG A 536 -7.26 -20.80 7.60
CA ARG A 536 -6.30 -21.90 7.73
C ARG A 536 -4.90 -21.52 7.22
N LYS A 537 -4.82 -20.90 6.04
CA LYS A 537 -3.53 -20.48 5.47
C LYS A 537 -2.84 -19.43 6.34
N ARG A 538 -3.59 -18.51 6.92
CA ARG A 538 -3.06 -17.49 7.82
C ARG A 538 -2.60 -18.13 9.12
N ALA A 539 -3.43 -18.94 9.76
CA ALA A 539 -3.10 -19.65 11.00
C ALA A 539 -1.81 -20.47 10.85
N LYS A 540 -1.67 -21.27 9.79
CA LYS A 540 -0.43 -22.01 9.48
C LYS A 540 0.80 -21.11 9.35
N LYS A 541 0.67 -19.88 8.81
CA LYS A 541 1.79 -18.95 8.76
C LYS A 541 2.18 -18.42 10.13
N ILE A 542 1.21 -18.19 11.00
CA ILE A 542 1.44 -17.72 12.38
C ILE A 542 2.11 -18.83 13.19
N THR A 543 1.63 -20.07 13.08
CA THR A 543 2.21 -21.20 13.82
C THR A 543 3.64 -21.56 13.39
N LEU A 544 4.05 -21.21 12.17
CA LEU A 544 5.40 -21.41 11.64
C LEU A 544 6.36 -20.25 11.92
N ASP A 545 5.90 -19.17 12.54
CA ASP A 545 6.69 -17.96 12.78
C ASP A 545 6.73 -17.63 14.27
N PRO A 546 7.73 -18.11 15.03
CA PRO A 546 7.85 -17.82 16.47
C PRO A 546 7.95 -16.33 16.80
N SER A 547 8.42 -15.50 15.84
CA SER A 547 8.49 -14.05 16.04
C SER A 547 7.13 -13.35 15.91
N HIS A 548 6.07 -14.10 15.52
CA HIS A 548 4.74 -13.51 15.37
C HIS A 548 4.09 -13.27 16.74
N PRO A 549 3.55 -12.05 17.03
CA PRO A 549 2.98 -11.73 18.34
C PRO A 549 1.83 -12.66 18.75
N ALA A 550 1.14 -13.26 17.79
CA ALA A 550 0.08 -14.23 18.03
C ALA A 550 0.56 -15.69 18.05
N HIS A 551 1.86 -15.97 17.93
CA HIS A 551 2.35 -17.35 17.90
C HIS A 551 1.97 -18.10 19.18
N SER A 552 2.12 -17.47 20.34
CA SER A 552 1.77 -18.02 21.66
C SER A 552 0.28 -18.32 21.84
N LEU A 553 -0.60 -17.79 21.00
CA LEU A 553 -2.03 -18.13 21.03
C LEU A 553 -2.34 -19.52 20.45
N PHE A 554 -1.39 -20.13 19.75
CA PHE A 554 -1.51 -21.45 19.12
C PHE A 554 -0.70 -22.49 19.90
N GLU A 555 -1.02 -22.65 21.18
CA GLU A 555 -0.40 -23.62 22.06
C GLU A 555 -0.96 -25.03 21.82
N LEU A 556 -0.10 -26.01 21.59
CA LEU A 556 -0.50 -27.41 21.45
C LEU A 556 -0.91 -27.99 22.82
N LEU A 557 -1.90 -28.86 22.80
CA LEU A 557 -2.22 -29.70 23.96
C LEU A 557 -1.09 -30.71 24.22
N PRO A 558 -0.97 -31.27 25.45
CA PRO A 558 0.08 -32.25 25.77
C PRO A 558 0.14 -33.45 24.81
N SER A 559 -0.98 -33.78 24.16
CA SER A 559 -1.03 -34.84 23.13
C SER A 559 -0.29 -34.50 21.84
N GLY A 560 0.11 -33.24 21.63
CA GLY A 560 0.74 -32.76 20.38
C GLY A 560 -0.16 -32.73 19.15
N ARG A 561 -1.42 -33.18 19.26
CA ARG A 561 -2.31 -33.36 18.10
C ARG A 561 -3.28 -32.22 17.85
N ARG A 562 -3.62 -31.46 18.86
CA ARG A 562 -4.61 -30.36 18.79
C ARG A 562 -4.10 -29.12 19.49
N TYR A 563 -4.53 -27.97 19.01
CA TYR A 563 -4.27 -26.69 19.67
C TYR A 563 -5.26 -26.46 20.81
N ARG A 564 -4.79 -25.82 21.88
CA ARG A 564 -5.62 -25.41 23.02
C ARG A 564 -6.64 -24.38 22.57
N ALA A 565 -7.93 -24.64 22.84
CA ALA A 565 -8.99 -23.69 22.54
C ALA A 565 -8.87 -22.46 23.42
N LEU A 566 -9.05 -21.25 22.83
CA LEU A 566 -9.11 -20.01 23.61
C LEU A 566 -10.42 -19.93 24.39
N CYS A 567 -10.33 -19.58 25.67
CA CYS A 567 -11.50 -19.33 26.50
C CYS A 567 -12.19 -18.03 26.02
N THR A 568 -13.46 -18.14 25.61
CA THR A 568 -14.25 -17.03 25.11
C THR A 568 -15.61 -17.01 25.81
N LYS A 569 -16.03 -15.85 26.34
CA LYS A 569 -17.31 -15.70 27.01
C LYS A 569 -18.42 -15.26 26.03
N THR A 570 -18.07 -14.44 25.04
CA THR A 570 -19.04 -13.87 24.12
C THR A 570 -18.99 -14.54 22.74
N ALA A 571 -20.16 -14.61 22.06
CA ALA A 571 -20.24 -15.09 20.69
C ALA A 571 -19.37 -14.24 19.72
N ARG A 572 -19.23 -12.94 19.99
CA ARG A 572 -18.38 -12.02 19.22
C ARG A 572 -16.93 -12.44 19.29
N HIS A 573 -16.40 -12.72 20.49
CA HIS A 573 -15.03 -13.21 20.65
C HIS A 573 -14.86 -14.61 20.04
N LYS A 574 -15.78 -15.53 20.29
CA LYS A 574 -15.76 -16.90 19.71
C LYS A 574 -15.69 -16.90 18.18
N ASN A 575 -16.36 -15.95 17.53
CA ASN A 575 -16.41 -15.82 16.07
C ASN A 575 -15.27 -14.98 15.49
N SER A 576 -14.40 -14.41 16.32
CA SER A 576 -13.20 -13.68 15.86
C SER A 576 -12.14 -14.62 15.29
N PHE A 577 -11.10 -14.06 14.68
CA PHE A 577 -10.11 -14.82 13.90
C PHE A 577 -9.42 -15.93 14.70
N PHE A 578 -8.86 -15.65 15.89
CA PHE A 578 -8.02 -16.64 16.58
C PHE A 578 -8.80 -17.86 17.09
N PRO A 579 -9.96 -17.72 17.78
CA PRO A 579 -10.75 -18.89 18.16
C PRO A 579 -11.23 -19.70 16.95
N GLN A 580 -11.63 -19.04 15.87
CA GLN A 580 -12.02 -19.71 14.63
C GLN A 580 -10.84 -20.41 13.94
N ALA A 581 -9.66 -19.78 13.93
CA ALA A 581 -8.44 -20.36 13.36
C ALA A 581 -8.05 -21.66 14.08
N ILE A 582 -8.04 -21.65 15.41
CA ILE A 582 -7.78 -22.83 16.24
C ILE A 582 -8.82 -23.92 15.97
N SER A 583 -10.11 -23.57 15.95
CA SER A 583 -11.17 -24.51 15.62
C SER A 583 -10.94 -25.16 14.25
N HIS A 584 -10.65 -24.35 13.22
CA HIS A 584 -10.40 -24.87 11.87
C HIS A 584 -9.12 -25.71 11.75
N LEU A 585 -8.08 -25.45 12.54
CA LEU A 585 -6.88 -26.29 12.57
C LEU A 585 -7.13 -27.62 13.29
N ASN A 586 -7.95 -27.64 14.32
CA ASN A 586 -8.28 -28.84 15.08
C ASN A 586 -9.25 -29.80 14.35
N HIS A 587 -9.92 -29.32 13.31
CA HIS A 587 -10.83 -30.11 12.47
C HIS A 587 -10.21 -30.50 11.10
N THR A 588 -8.90 -30.41 10.97
CA THR A 588 -8.15 -30.85 9.79
C THR A 588 -7.42 -32.14 10.09
#